data_c7ef04e72f9c9cab521451a0387a6cf0
#
_entry.id   c7ef04e72f9c9cab521451a0387a6cf0
#
_cell.length_a   1.000
_cell.length_b   1.000
_cell.length_c   1.000
_cell.angle_alpha   90.00
_cell.angle_beta   90.00
_cell.angle_gamma   90.00
#
_symmetry.space_group_name_H-M   'P 1'
#
loop_
_entity.id
_entity.type
_entity.pdbx_description
1 polymer ?
#
loop_
_entity_poly.entity_id
_entity_poly.type
_entity_poly.pdbx_seq_one_letter_code
_entity_poly.pdbx_strand_id
1 'polypeptide(L)' 'MATGTVKWFNATKGFGFIQPDSGGKDVFVHISAVERAGLNGLNEGQKITYEVQSERGREAAVNLKV' A
#
# COMPACT_ATOMS: atom_id res chain seq x y z
N MET A 1 4.98 -11.22 5.89
CA MET A 1 4.48 -10.29 4.88
C MET A 1 2.96 -10.39 4.81
N ALA A 2 2.31 -9.30 4.52
CA ALA A 2 0.86 -9.25 4.41
C ALA A 2 0.46 -9.21 2.95
N THR A 3 -0.77 -9.62 2.66
CA THR A 3 -1.32 -9.56 1.32
C THR A 3 -2.64 -8.79 1.40
N GLY A 4 -2.89 -7.97 0.40
CA GLY A 4 -4.11 -7.19 0.35
C GLY A 4 -4.46 -6.78 -1.06
N THR A 5 -5.51 -5.98 -1.15
CA THR A 5 -6.02 -5.45 -2.42
C THR A 5 -5.97 -3.94 -2.36
N VAL A 6 -5.43 -3.32 -3.40
CA VAL A 6 -5.39 -1.86 -3.47
C VAL A 6 -6.82 -1.33 -3.54
N LYS A 7 -7.20 -0.53 -2.56
CA LYS A 7 -8.53 0.05 -2.51
C LYS A 7 -8.61 1.23 -3.47
N TRP A 8 -7.63 2.11 -3.40
CA TRP A 8 -7.45 3.19 -4.36
C TRP A 8 -6.06 3.78 -4.18
N PHE A 9 -5.58 4.44 -5.21
CA PHE A 9 -4.27 5.10 -5.16
C PHE A 9 -4.31 6.34 -6.04
N ASN A 10 -3.79 7.44 -5.53
CA ASN A 10 -3.75 8.70 -6.27
C ASN A 10 -2.30 9.16 -6.37
N ALA A 11 -1.69 8.98 -7.54
CA ALA A 11 -0.30 9.34 -7.76
C ALA A 11 -0.07 10.86 -7.68
N THR A 12 -1.08 11.63 -8.01
CA THR A 12 -0.98 13.10 -7.94
C THR A 12 -0.87 13.56 -6.49
N LYS A 13 -1.68 12.99 -5.62
CA LYS A 13 -1.61 13.29 -4.19
C LYS A 13 -0.48 12.54 -3.51
N GLY A 14 -0.03 11.44 -4.09
CA GLY A 14 1.11 10.68 -3.62
C GLY A 14 0.80 9.66 -2.54
N PHE A 15 -0.44 9.16 -2.46
CA PHE A 15 -0.78 8.14 -1.48
C PHE A 15 -2.03 7.36 -1.87
N GLY A 16 -2.26 6.27 -1.17
CA GLY A 16 -3.43 5.46 -1.35
C GLY A 16 -3.64 4.53 -0.17
N PHE A 17 -4.56 3.59 -0.30
CA PHE A 17 -4.87 2.64 0.75
C PHE A 17 -5.00 1.23 0.21
N ILE A 18 -4.58 0.28 1.02
CA ILE A 18 -4.66 -1.15 0.73
C ILE A 18 -5.59 -1.77 1.76
N GLN A 19 -6.53 -2.59 1.30
CA GLN A 19 -7.39 -3.34 2.20
C GLN A 19 -6.74 -4.70 2.44
N PRO A 20 -6.34 -5.00 3.69
CA PRO A 20 -5.72 -6.29 3.99
C PRO A 20 -6.69 -7.45 3.73
N ASP A 21 -6.18 -8.55 3.18
CA ASP A 21 -7.00 -9.74 2.95
C ASP A 21 -7.51 -10.34 4.25
N SER A 22 -6.77 -10.16 5.33
CA SER A 22 -7.20 -10.65 6.65
C SER A 22 -8.29 -9.79 7.28
N GLY A 23 -8.64 -8.69 6.64
CA GLY A 23 -9.62 -7.75 7.18
C GLY A 23 -8.97 -6.71 8.07
N GLY A 24 -9.76 -5.90 8.73
CA GLY A 24 -9.26 -4.86 9.59
C GLY A 24 -9.17 -3.52 8.88
N LYS A 25 -8.37 -2.63 9.42
CA LYS A 25 -8.25 -1.27 8.91
C LYS A 25 -7.42 -1.21 7.64
N ASP A 26 -7.76 -0.28 6.77
CA ASP A 26 -6.98 -0.03 5.57
C ASP A 26 -5.55 0.40 5.95
N VAL A 27 -4.60 -0.04 5.15
CA VAL A 27 -3.19 0.29 5.35
C VAL A 27 -2.80 1.41 4.40
N PHE A 28 -2.21 2.46 4.93
CA PHE A 28 -1.75 3.59 4.14
C PHE A 28 -0.54 3.19 3.28
N VAL A 29 -0.49 3.67 2.04
CA VAL A 29 0.68 3.47 1.19
C VAL A 29 1.06 4.81 0.58
N HIS A 30 2.34 5.20 0.76
CA HIS A 30 2.86 6.44 0.22
C HIS A 30 3.56 6.16 -1.12
N ILE A 31 3.56 7.15 -2.01
CA ILE A 31 4.17 6.98 -3.32
C ILE A 31 5.66 6.62 -3.25
N SER A 32 6.35 7.07 -2.20
CA SER A 32 7.76 6.71 -2.03
C SER A 32 7.96 5.20 -1.91
N ALA A 33 7.03 4.51 -1.25
CA ALA A 33 7.09 3.05 -1.14
C ALA A 33 6.83 2.39 -2.49
N VAL A 34 5.93 2.96 -3.28
CA VAL A 34 5.64 2.48 -4.62
C VAL A 34 6.87 2.62 -5.52
N GLU A 35 7.52 3.78 -5.45
CA GLU A 35 8.72 4.03 -6.25
C GLU A 35 9.88 3.14 -5.85
N ARG A 36 10.04 2.88 -4.55
CA ARG A 36 11.09 1.98 -4.07
C ARG A 36 10.90 0.56 -4.57
N ALA A 37 9.66 0.18 -4.81
CA ALA A 37 9.34 -1.14 -5.36
C ALA A 37 9.53 -1.21 -6.87
N GLY A 38 9.90 -0.10 -7.50
CA GLY A 38 10.08 -0.04 -8.94
C GLY A 38 8.79 0.12 -9.71
N LEU A 39 7.73 0.57 -9.03
CA LEU A 39 6.41 0.71 -9.65
C LEU A 39 6.12 2.17 -9.96
N ASN A 40 5.29 2.43 -10.95
CA ASN A 40 4.87 3.78 -11.30
C ASN A 40 3.62 4.21 -10.57
N GLY A 41 2.89 3.27 -10.02
CA GLY A 41 1.66 3.52 -9.30
C GLY A 41 0.95 2.20 -9.04
N LEU A 42 -0.23 2.29 -8.47
CA LEU A 42 -1.03 1.11 -8.16
C LEU A 42 -2.41 1.27 -8.76
N ASN A 43 -2.99 0.17 -9.20
CA ASN A 43 -4.33 0.16 -9.78
C ASN A 43 -5.34 -0.29 -8.75
N GLU A 44 -6.53 0.30 -8.79
CA GLU A 44 -7.63 -0.10 -7.93
C GLU A 44 -7.96 -1.58 -8.17
N GLY A 45 -8.09 -2.33 -7.08
CA GLY A 45 -8.38 -3.76 -7.16
C GLY A 45 -7.17 -4.65 -7.38
N GLN A 46 -5.98 -4.07 -7.47
CA GLN A 46 -4.76 -4.84 -7.70
C GLN A 46 -4.36 -5.59 -6.44
N LYS A 47 -4.00 -6.87 -6.59
CA LYS A 47 -3.45 -7.64 -5.48
C LYS A 47 -2.01 -7.26 -5.24
N ILE A 48 -1.63 -7.17 -3.98
CA ILE A 48 -0.30 -6.71 -3.61
C ILE A 48 0.16 -7.38 -2.32
N THR A 49 1.44 -7.68 -2.25
CA THR A 49 2.08 -8.18 -1.04
C THR A 49 2.93 -7.05 -0.47
N TYR A 50 2.93 -6.91 0.84
CA TYR A 50 3.62 -5.79 1.48
C TYR A 50 3.97 -6.12 2.92
N GLU A 51 4.80 -5.27 3.52
CA GLU A 51 5.07 -5.32 4.95
C GLU A 51 4.42 -4.11 5.59
N VAL A 52 3.99 -4.26 6.85
CA VAL A 52 3.36 -3.17 7.59
C VAL A 52 4.39 -2.57 8.53
N GLN A 53 4.55 -1.27 8.46
CA GLN A 53 5.44 -0.52 9.34
C GLN A 53 4.63 0.54 10.05
N SER A 54 4.74 0.56 11.38
CA SER A 54 4.07 1.58 12.17
C SER A 54 4.90 2.85 12.14
N GLU A 55 4.29 3.95 11.77
CA GLU A 55 4.98 5.23 11.64
C GLU A 55 4.05 6.34 12.12
N ARG A 56 4.46 7.07 13.14
CA ARG A 56 3.69 8.19 13.70
C ARG A 56 2.25 7.81 14.05
N GLY A 57 2.08 6.62 14.65
CA GLY A 57 0.76 6.15 15.05
C GLY A 57 -0.10 5.64 13.92
N ARG A 58 0.49 5.46 12.74
CA ARG A 58 -0.21 5.01 11.53
C ARG A 58 0.51 3.81 10.94
N GLU A 59 -0.25 2.85 10.45
CA GLU A 59 0.32 1.71 9.76
C GLU A 59 0.48 2.04 8.28
N ALA A 60 1.69 1.80 7.76
CA ALA A 60 2.01 2.08 6.36
C ALA A 60 2.55 0.82 5.70
N ALA A 61 2.22 0.66 4.42
CA ALA A 61 2.74 -0.45 3.63
C ALA A 61 4.11 -0.08 3.08
N VAL A 62 5.05 -1.01 3.23
CA VAL A 62 6.41 -0.86 2.70
C VAL A 62 6.83 -2.16 2.04
N ASN A 63 7.91 -2.13 1.28
CA ASN A 63 8.45 -3.30 0.58
C ASN A 63 7.38 -3.99 -0.26
N LEU A 64 6.73 -3.21 -1.12
CA LEU A 64 5.63 -3.68 -1.94
C LEU A 64 6.10 -4.66 -3.02
N LYS A 65 5.27 -5.67 -3.29
CA LYS A 65 5.48 -6.62 -4.38
C LYS A 65 4.15 -6.88 -5.06
N VAL A 66 4.16 -6.87 -6.36
CA VAL A 66 2.97 -7.14 -7.16
C VAL A 66 3.12 -8.44 -7.94
#